data_1a659a6768781d9f0535d4311cb7a278
#
_entry.id   1a659a6768781d9f0535d4311cb7a278
#
_cell.length_a   1.000
_cell.length_b   1.000
_cell.length_c   1.000
_cell.angle_alpha   90.00
_cell.angle_beta   90.00
_cell.angle_gamma   90.00
#
_symmetry.space_group_name_H-M   'P 1'
#
loop_
_entity.id
_entity.type
_entity.pdbx_description
1 polymer ?
#
loop_
_entity_poly.entity_id
_entity_poly.type
_entity_poly.pdbx_seq_one_letter_code
_entity_poly.pdbx_strand_id
1 'polypeptide(L)'
;MNKRILIDATNVNITIPGGGSFATQGYLEALLALFPEKVDVLHPQEAHIRDARYTTIDVPGRSKAQQLCGLIKGQFHRAGQFIVDYLRQHPDTYEYVFISTGLFAGSMIPTLQKRHIKTIVLHHNFEPEYRMDSRSPLTLGGRTPALVRHWERKGYRKADINLFLTQQDKERMEKEYGSHPHNHVTGVFEPTNEQQAIQDIHTTKSAVITCALGDKQNQTPLLRFTNTYLSVFEQTLPEWHIELMGRNPSPEIINMVAQHTSISLTPNPENIRSLAAQSKIYLCPMDAGGGIKLRILDGLRAGQPILVHERSARGFDAFINTPFFYTYRDVDSFRKGLSLLSEYIQSPAYSRQEIQTQYYHLFNLDAGINRLQAILCQ
;
A
#
# COMPACT_ATOMS: atom_id res chain seq x y z
N MET A 1 30.15 6.17 20.31
CA MET A 1 29.83 4.97 19.50
C MET A 1 28.81 5.36 18.45
N ASN A 2 29.08 5.09 17.18
CA ASN A 2 28.10 5.36 16.10
C ASN A 2 27.01 4.28 16.16
N LYS A 3 25.90 4.59 16.79
CA LYS A 3 24.77 3.67 16.89
C LYS A 3 24.12 3.47 15.52
N ARG A 4 23.62 2.26 15.27
CA ARG A 4 23.02 1.82 14.01
C ARG A 4 21.49 1.85 14.07
N ILE A 5 20.86 1.75 12.92
CA ILE A 5 19.41 1.49 12.79
C ILE A 5 19.19 0.05 12.31
N LEU A 6 18.28 -0.66 12.94
CA LEU A 6 17.82 -1.98 12.52
C LEU A 6 16.47 -1.82 11.80
N ILE A 7 16.38 -2.27 10.56
CA ILE A 7 15.19 -2.15 9.75
C ILE A 7 14.54 -3.52 9.54
N ASP A 8 13.27 -3.65 9.90
CA ASP A 8 12.46 -4.80 9.55
C ASP A 8 11.92 -4.66 8.11
N ALA A 9 12.49 -5.42 7.19
CA ALA A 9 12.03 -5.56 5.81
C ALA A 9 11.57 -7.01 5.51
N THR A 10 11.16 -7.75 6.54
CA THR A 10 10.75 -9.16 6.40
C THR A 10 9.41 -9.35 5.65
N ASN A 11 8.69 -8.27 5.35
CA ASN A 11 7.51 -8.26 4.49
C ASN A 11 7.82 -7.91 3.03
N VAL A 12 9.07 -7.56 2.70
CA VAL A 12 9.48 -7.28 1.32
C VAL A 12 9.54 -8.59 0.55
N ASN A 13 8.76 -8.69 -0.51
CA ASN A 13 8.77 -9.81 -1.44
C ASN A 13 9.15 -9.30 -2.83
N ILE A 14 10.32 -9.71 -3.32
CA ILE A 14 10.85 -9.27 -4.61
C ILE A 14 10.10 -9.96 -5.77
N THR A 15 9.68 -11.21 -5.58
CA THR A 15 9.04 -11.99 -6.65
C THR A 15 7.60 -11.55 -6.90
N ILE A 16 6.87 -11.20 -5.83
CA ILE A 16 5.46 -10.81 -5.90
C ILE A 16 5.28 -9.59 -4.97
N PRO A 17 5.60 -8.37 -5.42
CA PRO A 17 5.44 -7.21 -4.58
C PRO A 17 3.96 -6.96 -4.30
N GLY A 18 3.60 -7.03 -3.03
CA GLY A 18 2.30 -6.59 -2.52
C GLY A 18 2.36 -5.14 -2.03
N GLY A 19 1.21 -4.58 -1.65
CA GLY A 19 1.14 -3.20 -1.18
C GLY A 19 2.06 -2.89 0.01
N GLY A 20 2.09 -3.76 1.00
CA GLY A 20 3.00 -3.61 2.15
C GLY A 20 4.47 -3.73 1.78
N SER A 21 4.81 -4.60 0.82
CA SER A 21 6.17 -4.76 0.31
C SER A 21 6.65 -3.49 -0.38
N PHE A 22 5.84 -2.90 -1.25
CA PHE A 22 6.16 -1.64 -1.95
C PHE A 22 6.42 -0.49 -0.96
N ALA A 23 5.51 -0.29 -0.01
CA ALA A 23 5.69 0.76 0.98
C ALA A 23 6.99 0.54 1.79
N THR A 24 7.22 -0.66 2.32
CA THR A 24 8.44 -0.96 3.10
C THR A 24 9.70 -0.75 2.28
N GLN A 25 9.70 -1.07 0.98
CA GLN A 25 10.85 -0.84 0.11
C GLN A 25 11.15 0.66 -0.04
N GLY A 26 10.14 1.50 -0.25
CA GLY A 26 10.33 2.95 -0.29
C GLY A 26 10.95 3.47 1.02
N TYR A 27 10.42 3.05 2.17
CA TYR A 27 10.98 3.44 3.47
C TYR A 27 12.40 2.93 3.69
N LEU A 28 12.71 1.71 3.24
CA LEU A 28 14.08 1.17 3.30
C LEU A 28 15.05 2.07 2.52
N GLU A 29 14.72 2.41 1.27
CA GLU A 29 15.58 3.26 0.44
C GLU A 29 15.77 4.66 1.05
N ALA A 30 14.71 5.25 1.59
CA ALA A 30 14.81 6.55 2.25
C ALA A 30 15.63 6.50 3.55
N LEU A 31 15.51 5.44 4.34
CA LEU A 31 16.31 5.27 5.55
C LEU A 31 17.79 4.98 5.22
N LEU A 32 18.09 4.26 4.15
CA LEU A 32 19.46 4.08 3.64
C LEU A 32 20.10 5.42 3.24
N ALA A 33 19.32 6.31 2.60
CA ALA A 33 19.81 7.64 2.24
C ALA A 33 20.06 8.53 3.47
N LEU A 34 19.22 8.44 4.51
CA LEU A 34 19.33 9.23 5.74
C LEU A 34 20.42 8.71 6.70
N PHE A 35 20.69 7.42 6.71
CA PHE A 35 21.64 6.76 7.62
C PHE A 35 22.70 5.93 6.88
N PRO A 36 23.50 6.53 5.98
CA PRO A 36 24.47 5.79 5.18
C PRO A 36 25.46 5.02 6.09
N GLU A 37 25.78 3.79 5.72
CA GLU A 37 26.73 2.89 6.42
C GLU A 37 26.31 2.47 7.84
N LYS A 38 25.12 2.88 8.32
CA LYS A 38 24.65 2.60 9.69
C LYS A 38 23.40 1.71 9.74
N VAL A 39 23.10 1.02 8.66
CA VAL A 39 21.86 0.25 8.50
C VAL A 39 22.15 -1.23 8.50
N ASP A 40 21.37 -1.96 9.30
CA ASP A 40 21.21 -3.41 9.23
C ASP A 40 19.78 -3.75 8.89
N VAL A 41 19.55 -4.68 7.96
CA VAL A 41 18.23 -4.98 7.42
C VAL A 41 17.87 -6.44 7.61
N LEU A 42 16.72 -6.68 8.20
CA LEU A 42 16.14 -8.00 8.36
C LEU A 42 15.37 -8.39 7.11
N HIS A 43 15.75 -9.49 6.48
CA HIS A 43 15.05 -10.09 5.35
C HIS A 43 14.57 -11.51 5.64
N PRO A 44 13.53 -12.01 4.95
CA PRO A 44 13.20 -13.43 5.00
C PRO A 44 14.38 -14.25 4.49
N GLN A 45 14.80 -15.26 5.22
CA GLN A 45 15.93 -16.13 4.83
C GLN A 45 15.73 -16.71 3.42
N GLU A 46 14.52 -17.12 3.09
CA GLU A 46 14.16 -17.69 1.80
C GLU A 46 14.21 -16.70 0.62
N ALA A 47 14.31 -15.40 0.89
CA ALA A 47 14.40 -14.38 -0.15
C ALA A 47 15.81 -14.21 -0.71
N HIS A 48 16.83 -14.70 0.02
CA HIS A 48 18.24 -14.64 -0.38
C HIS A 48 18.72 -13.25 -0.82
N ILE A 49 18.15 -12.19 -0.21
CA ILE A 49 18.49 -10.80 -0.56
C ILE A 49 19.88 -10.47 -0.05
N ARG A 50 20.72 -9.90 -0.91
CA ARG A 50 22.04 -9.36 -0.56
C ARG A 50 22.20 -8.01 -1.24
N ASP A 51 22.60 -7.01 -0.47
CA ASP A 51 22.83 -5.65 -0.96
C ASP A 51 24.07 -5.09 -0.26
N ALA A 52 25.00 -4.56 -1.02
CA ALA A 52 26.27 -4.06 -0.50
C ALA A 52 26.13 -2.78 0.33
N ARG A 53 24.99 -2.10 0.26
CA ARG A 53 24.74 -0.84 0.98
C ARG A 53 24.42 -1.03 2.46
N TYR A 54 24.12 -2.26 2.91
CA TYR A 54 23.77 -2.56 4.29
C TYR A 54 24.14 -4.00 4.69
N THR A 55 24.15 -4.27 5.99
CA THR A 55 24.30 -5.64 6.48
C THR A 55 22.96 -6.37 6.43
N THR A 56 22.88 -7.44 5.66
CA THR A 56 21.70 -8.30 5.61
C THR A 56 21.69 -9.29 6.77
N ILE A 57 20.56 -9.39 7.46
CA ILE A 57 20.31 -10.35 8.54
C ILE A 57 19.14 -11.25 8.12
N ASP A 58 19.40 -12.54 7.98
CA ASP A 58 18.41 -13.51 7.55
C ASP A 58 17.49 -13.93 8.70
N VAL A 59 16.19 -13.77 8.51
CA VAL A 59 15.16 -14.15 9.48
C VAL A 59 14.53 -15.47 9.07
N PRO A 60 14.68 -16.55 9.85
CA PRO A 60 14.15 -17.86 9.51
C PRO A 60 12.61 -17.90 9.53
N GLY A 61 12.05 -18.81 8.76
CA GLY A 61 10.62 -19.11 8.79
C GLY A 61 10.19 -19.66 10.14
N ARG A 62 8.89 -19.63 10.46
CA ARG A 62 8.33 -20.15 11.71
C ARG A 62 7.54 -21.41 11.46
N SER A 63 7.71 -22.41 12.31
CA SER A 63 6.87 -23.60 12.33
C SER A 63 5.40 -23.27 12.69
N LYS A 64 4.45 -24.14 12.35
CA LYS A 64 3.03 -23.96 12.70
C LYS A 64 2.82 -23.81 14.22
N ALA A 65 3.56 -24.57 15.04
CA ALA A 65 3.51 -24.47 16.49
C ALA A 65 3.99 -23.09 16.99
N GLN A 66 5.10 -22.58 16.46
CA GLN A 66 5.59 -21.23 16.78
C GLN A 66 4.62 -20.13 16.34
N GLN A 67 3.94 -20.29 15.20
CA GLN A 67 2.91 -19.37 14.77
C GLN A 67 1.72 -19.33 15.73
N LEU A 68 1.24 -20.49 16.17
CA LEU A 68 0.13 -20.60 17.11
C LEU A 68 0.47 -19.99 18.48
N CYS A 69 1.61 -20.34 19.06
CA CYS A 69 2.10 -19.74 20.31
C CYS A 69 2.31 -18.23 20.17
N GLY A 70 2.76 -17.79 19.00
CA GLY A 70 2.97 -16.38 18.69
C GLY A 70 1.68 -15.55 18.69
N LEU A 71 0.53 -16.13 18.33
CA LEU A 71 -0.76 -15.42 18.33
C LEU A 71 -1.10 -14.86 19.72
N ILE A 72 -0.98 -15.68 20.77
CA ILE A 72 -1.29 -15.26 22.15
C ILE A 72 -0.30 -14.17 22.62
N LYS A 73 0.96 -14.29 22.23
CA LYS A 73 2.04 -13.37 22.63
C LYS A 73 2.08 -12.08 21.78
N GLY A 74 1.17 -11.91 20.82
CA GLY A 74 1.19 -10.77 19.90
C GLY A 74 2.32 -10.80 18.86
N GLN A 75 2.95 -11.95 18.70
CA GLN A 75 4.02 -12.16 17.73
C GLN A 75 3.42 -12.72 16.44
N PHE A 76 2.64 -11.90 15.76
CA PHE A 76 1.91 -12.30 14.56
C PHE A 76 2.81 -12.51 13.32
N HIS A 77 4.05 -12.02 13.38
CA HIS A 77 5.01 -12.09 12.29
C HIS A 77 6.34 -12.69 12.75
N ARG A 78 7.12 -13.28 11.82
CA ARG A 78 8.43 -13.91 12.11
C ARG A 78 9.42 -12.96 12.78
N ALA A 79 9.43 -11.70 12.37
CA ALA A 79 10.36 -10.71 12.87
C ALA A 79 10.23 -10.43 14.37
N GLY A 80 9.01 -10.50 14.95
CA GLY A 80 8.75 -10.05 16.31
C GLY A 80 9.65 -10.66 17.39
N GLN A 81 9.68 -11.99 17.48
CA GLN A 81 10.55 -12.66 18.46
C GLN A 81 12.02 -12.58 18.04
N PHE A 82 12.30 -12.72 16.75
CA PHE A 82 13.66 -12.67 16.22
C PHE A 82 14.36 -11.37 16.57
N ILE A 83 13.72 -10.23 16.38
CA ILE A 83 14.26 -8.90 16.73
C ILE A 83 14.64 -8.85 18.21
N VAL A 84 13.75 -9.31 19.09
CA VAL A 84 14.01 -9.31 20.53
C VAL A 84 15.23 -10.16 20.89
N ASP A 85 15.34 -11.35 20.32
CA ASP A 85 16.43 -12.28 20.60
C ASP A 85 17.76 -11.81 19.96
N TYR A 86 17.71 -11.27 18.75
CA TYR A 86 18.85 -10.68 18.06
C TYR A 86 19.44 -9.51 18.84
N LEU A 87 18.61 -8.59 19.31
CA LEU A 87 19.05 -7.43 20.09
C LEU A 87 19.58 -7.81 21.48
N ARG A 88 19.21 -8.97 22.04
CA ARG A 88 19.83 -9.48 23.27
C ARG A 88 21.31 -9.87 23.05
N GLN A 89 21.62 -10.38 21.87
CA GLN A 89 22.97 -10.78 21.50
C GLN A 89 23.86 -9.60 21.04
N HIS A 90 23.22 -8.45 20.68
CA HIS A 90 23.89 -7.26 20.19
C HIS A 90 23.53 -6.03 21.07
N PRO A 91 23.91 -6.01 22.35
CA PRO A 91 23.61 -4.91 23.24
C PRO A 91 24.31 -3.62 22.77
N ASP A 92 23.67 -2.48 22.98
CA ASP A 92 24.19 -1.12 22.70
C ASP A 92 24.60 -0.82 21.27
N THR A 93 24.25 -1.69 20.30
CA THR A 93 24.56 -1.52 18.88
C THR A 93 23.61 -0.55 18.19
N TYR A 94 22.31 -0.58 18.56
CA TYR A 94 21.26 0.11 17.86
C TYR A 94 20.71 1.29 18.66
N GLU A 95 20.42 2.38 17.95
CA GLU A 95 19.68 3.52 18.48
C GLU A 95 18.20 3.45 18.11
N TYR A 96 17.90 2.99 16.90
CA TYR A 96 16.54 2.86 16.37
C TYR A 96 16.26 1.45 15.86
N VAL A 97 15.00 1.06 16.00
CA VAL A 97 14.42 -0.10 15.29
C VAL A 97 13.21 0.40 14.50
N PHE A 98 13.28 0.27 13.17
CA PHE A 98 12.15 0.48 12.29
C PHE A 98 11.35 -0.82 12.15
N ILE A 99 10.07 -0.75 12.50
CA ILE A 99 9.13 -1.88 12.49
C ILE A 99 8.17 -1.64 11.32
N SER A 100 8.23 -2.48 10.30
CA SER A 100 7.49 -2.32 9.05
C SER A 100 5.98 -2.55 9.16
N THR A 101 5.47 -2.96 10.33
CA THR A 101 4.02 -3.09 10.55
C THR A 101 3.67 -2.96 12.04
N GLY A 102 2.64 -2.20 12.35
CA GLY A 102 2.13 -2.04 13.71
C GLY A 102 1.58 -3.32 14.35
N LEU A 103 1.29 -4.34 13.54
CA LEU A 103 0.62 -5.57 13.95
C LEU A 103 1.29 -6.30 15.13
N PHE A 104 2.61 -6.31 15.20
CA PHE A 104 3.37 -7.02 16.26
C PHE A 104 4.24 -6.10 17.12
N ALA A 105 4.23 -4.80 16.86
CA ALA A 105 5.04 -3.82 17.58
C ALA A 105 4.80 -3.87 19.10
N GLY A 106 3.54 -4.03 19.54
CA GLY A 106 3.18 -4.08 20.94
C GLY A 106 3.82 -5.22 21.75
N SER A 107 4.21 -6.30 21.09
CA SER A 107 4.91 -7.42 21.75
C SER A 107 6.38 -7.16 22.02
N MET A 108 7.02 -6.28 21.25
CA MET A 108 8.47 -6.01 21.27
C MET A 108 8.81 -4.72 22.02
N ILE A 109 8.07 -3.64 21.81
CA ILE A 109 8.40 -2.31 22.29
C ILE A 109 8.78 -2.25 23.77
N PRO A 110 8.08 -2.95 24.71
CA PRO A 110 8.48 -2.93 26.11
C PRO A 110 9.90 -3.47 26.39
N THR A 111 10.37 -4.40 25.54
CA THR A 111 11.75 -4.93 25.63
C THR A 111 12.77 -3.95 25.05
N LEU A 112 12.41 -3.28 23.95
CA LEU A 112 13.25 -2.28 23.30
C LEU A 112 13.44 -1.04 24.19
N GLN A 113 12.37 -0.56 24.81
CA GLN A 113 12.41 0.57 25.75
C GLN A 113 13.31 0.33 26.95
N LYS A 114 13.29 -0.89 27.52
CA LYS A 114 14.22 -1.26 28.63
C LYS A 114 15.69 -1.19 28.24
N ARG A 115 15.98 -1.13 26.94
CA ARG A 115 17.34 -1.04 26.35
C ARG A 115 17.63 0.32 25.79
N HIS A 116 16.75 1.30 26.02
CA HIS A 116 16.86 2.66 25.49
C HIS A 116 16.95 2.70 23.95
N ILE A 117 16.34 1.72 23.25
CA ILE A 117 16.25 1.67 21.81
C ILE A 117 14.92 2.33 21.39
N LYS A 118 15.00 3.37 20.59
CA LYS A 118 13.83 4.07 20.06
C LYS A 118 13.16 3.26 18.95
N THR A 119 11.85 3.33 18.88
CA THR A 119 11.02 2.56 17.96
C THR A 119 10.29 3.47 16.97
N ILE A 120 10.43 3.17 15.69
CA ILE A 120 9.69 3.79 14.59
C ILE A 120 8.74 2.73 14.04
N VAL A 121 7.45 2.95 14.13
CA VAL A 121 6.43 1.97 13.71
C VAL A 121 5.68 2.48 12.50
N LEU A 122 5.71 1.73 11.38
CA LEU A 122 4.92 2.01 10.19
C LEU A 122 3.56 1.32 10.28
N HIS A 123 2.50 2.10 10.17
CA HIS A 123 1.12 1.63 10.12
C HIS A 123 0.60 1.67 8.68
N HIS A 124 0.42 0.51 8.05
CA HIS A 124 -0.11 0.41 6.69
C HIS A 124 -1.61 0.67 6.63
N ASN A 125 -2.32 0.34 7.71
CA ASN A 125 -3.76 0.42 7.85
C ASN A 125 -4.14 0.24 9.33
N PHE A 126 -5.40 0.43 9.66
CA PHE A 126 -5.96 0.00 10.93
C PHE A 126 -6.22 -1.52 10.87
N GLU A 127 -5.35 -2.32 11.45
CA GLU A 127 -5.30 -3.79 11.31
C GLU A 127 -6.60 -4.52 11.71
N PRO A 128 -7.33 -4.13 12.78
CA PRO A 128 -8.58 -4.80 13.11
C PRO A 128 -9.63 -4.71 12.00
N GLU A 129 -9.77 -3.54 11.35
CA GLU A 129 -10.70 -3.32 10.23
C GLU A 129 -10.25 -4.11 9.00
N TYR A 130 -8.98 -4.01 8.63
CA TYR A 130 -8.42 -4.76 7.52
C TYR A 130 -8.64 -6.27 7.64
N ARG A 131 -8.51 -6.82 8.87
CA ARG A 131 -8.70 -8.26 9.10
C ARG A 131 -10.17 -8.68 9.10
N MET A 132 -11.08 -7.80 9.50
CA MET A 132 -12.52 -8.06 9.38
C MET A 132 -12.96 -8.09 7.91
N ASP A 133 -12.44 -7.18 7.10
CA ASP A 133 -12.78 -7.09 5.67
C ASP A 133 -12.12 -8.21 4.84
N SER A 134 -10.95 -8.69 5.26
CA SER A 134 -10.11 -9.61 4.48
C SER A 134 -10.31 -11.09 4.79
N ARG A 135 -10.96 -11.45 5.92
CA ARG A 135 -11.00 -12.83 6.40
C ARG A 135 -12.41 -13.25 6.82
N SER A 136 -12.77 -14.49 6.48
CA SER A 136 -14.01 -15.08 6.97
C SER A 136 -14.02 -15.15 8.51
N PRO A 137 -15.12 -14.73 9.19
CA PRO A 137 -15.26 -14.83 10.64
C PRO A 137 -15.18 -16.27 11.16
N LEU A 138 -15.34 -17.27 10.29
CA LEU A 138 -15.23 -18.69 10.63
C LEU A 138 -13.79 -19.18 10.72
N THR A 139 -12.81 -18.45 10.19
CA THR A 139 -11.39 -18.83 10.26
C THR A 139 -10.76 -18.38 11.59
N LEU A 140 -9.70 -19.08 12.02
CA LEU A 140 -8.93 -18.69 13.21
C LEU A 140 -8.43 -17.23 13.09
N GLY A 141 -8.03 -16.81 11.89
CA GLY A 141 -7.62 -15.44 11.59
C GLY A 141 -8.75 -14.41 11.66
N GLY A 142 -10.00 -14.79 11.37
CA GLY A 142 -11.18 -13.94 11.49
C GLY A 142 -11.66 -13.79 12.95
N ARG A 143 -11.27 -14.70 13.85
CA ARG A 143 -11.61 -14.67 15.28
C ARG A 143 -10.63 -13.89 16.16
N THR A 144 -9.61 -13.27 15.58
CA THR A 144 -8.56 -12.57 16.32
C THR A 144 -8.62 -11.04 16.33
N PRO A 145 -9.68 -10.32 15.86
CA PRO A 145 -9.68 -8.86 15.82
C PRO A 145 -9.45 -8.20 17.18
N ALA A 146 -10.01 -8.77 18.26
CA ALA A 146 -9.83 -8.25 19.63
C ALA A 146 -8.38 -8.38 20.12
N LEU A 147 -7.73 -9.50 19.81
CA LEU A 147 -6.33 -9.74 20.15
C LEU A 147 -5.40 -8.83 19.33
N VAL A 148 -5.68 -8.67 18.04
CA VAL A 148 -4.97 -7.74 17.16
C VAL A 148 -5.11 -6.31 17.68
N ARG A 149 -6.33 -5.88 18.02
CA ARG A 149 -6.60 -4.56 18.61
C ARG A 149 -5.82 -4.33 19.90
N HIS A 150 -5.75 -5.34 20.77
CA HIS A 150 -4.98 -5.25 22.01
C HIS A 150 -3.49 -4.97 21.76
N TRP A 151 -2.87 -5.76 20.88
CA TRP A 151 -1.44 -5.65 20.61
C TRP A 151 -1.10 -4.43 19.76
N GLU A 152 -1.91 -4.08 18.78
CA GLU A 152 -1.75 -2.88 17.99
C GLU A 152 -1.87 -1.62 18.85
N ARG A 153 -2.91 -1.53 19.70
CA ARG A 153 -3.06 -0.43 20.68
C ARG A 153 -1.84 -0.28 21.57
N LYS A 154 -1.29 -1.40 22.05
CA LYS A 154 -0.11 -1.39 22.91
C LYS A 154 1.13 -0.90 22.14
N GLY A 155 1.30 -1.33 20.90
CA GLY A 155 2.36 -0.87 20.00
C GLY A 155 2.25 0.62 19.73
N TYR A 156 1.10 1.06 19.23
CA TYR A 156 0.80 2.43 18.93
C TYR A 156 1.06 3.40 20.10
N ARG A 157 0.56 3.06 21.30
CA ARG A 157 0.70 3.93 22.49
C ARG A 157 2.11 4.02 23.03
N LYS A 158 2.95 3.04 22.76
CA LYS A 158 4.30 2.94 23.32
C LYS A 158 5.42 3.15 22.31
N ALA A 159 5.10 3.26 21.03
CA ALA A 159 6.08 3.62 20.02
C ALA A 159 6.65 5.02 20.31
N ASP A 160 7.92 5.24 20.01
CA ASP A 160 8.50 6.58 20.08
C ASP A 160 8.02 7.43 18.90
N ILE A 161 7.84 6.82 17.72
CA ILE A 161 7.35 7.49 16.51
C ILE A 161 6.38 6.54 15.80
N ASN A 162 5.20 7.03 15.45
CA ASN A 162 4.22 6.35 14.60
C ASN A 162 4.15 7.03 13.23
N LEU A 163 4.37 6.26 12.17
CA LEU A 163 4.26 6.69 10.77
C LEU A 163 3.02 6.08 10.13
N PHE A 164 2.27 6.89 9.40
CA PHE A 164 1.03 6.48 8.74
C PHE A 164 1.12 6.71 7.24
N LEU A 165 0.53 5.80 6.47
CA LEU A 165 0.43 5.94 5.02
C LEU A 165 -0.69 6.89 4.60
N THR A 166 -1.74 7.08 5.43
CA THR A 166 -2.86 7.96 5.13
C THR A 166 -3.29 8.77 6.34
N GLN A 167 -3.84 9.94 6.10
CA GLN A 167 -4.43 10.77 7.14
C GLN A 167 -5.62 10.06 7.81
N GLN A 168 -6.41 9.34 7.02
CA GLN A 168 -7.60 8.62 7.48
C GLN A 168 -7.24 7.47 8.44
N ASP A 169 -6.16 6.74 8.17
CA ASP A 169 -5.69 5.68 9.09
C ASP A 169 -5.14 6.28 10.40
N LYS A 170 -4.44 7.41 10.33
CA LYS A 170 -4.01 8.15 11.53
C LYS A 170 -5.21 8.55 12.37
N GLU A 171 -6.19 9.24 11.80
CA GLU A 171 -7.40 9.70 12.50
C GLU A 171 -8.20 8.52 13.07
N ARG A 172 -8.28 7.40 12.32
CA ARG A 172 -8.96 6.18 12.77
C ARG A 172 -8.28 5.59 14.01
N MET A 173 -6.94 5.54 14.03
CA MET A 173 -6.20 5.04 15.18
C MET A 173 -6.25 6.01 16.36
N GLU A 174 -6.18 7.31 16.12
CA GLU A 174 -6.34 8.33 17.17
C GLU A 174 -7.72 8.27 17.81
N LYS A 175 -8.78 8.09 17.03
CA LYS A 175 -10.15 7.90 17.54
C LYS A 175 -10.28 6.65 18.39
N GLU A 176 -9.63 5.55 18.00
CA GLU A 176 -9.74 4.25 18.68
C GLU A 176 -8.81 4.14 19.90
N TYR A 177 -7.60 4.68 19.78
CA TYR A 177 -6.53 4.47 20.77
C TYR A 177 -6.14 5.72 21.55
N GLY A 178 -6.64 6.89 21.17
CA GLY A 178 -6.27 8.19 21.71
C GLY A 178 -5.15 8.85 20.90
N SER A 179 -4.98 10.16 21.05
CA SER A 179 -3.91 10.92 20.40
C SER A 179 -2.52 10.49 20.88
N HIS A 180 -1.51 10.62 20.01
CA HIS A 180 -0.12 10.40 20.33
C HIS A 180 0.72 11.57 19.78
N PRO A 181 1.68 12.14 20.55
CA PRO A 181 2.39 13.37 20.17
C PRO A 181 3.27 13.20 18.91
N HIS A 182 3.73 11.99 18.64
CA HIS A 182 4.61 11.68 17.51
C HIS A 182 3.90 10.82 16.45
N ASN A 183 2.68 11.20 16.09
CA ASN A 183 1.94 10.63 14.97
C ASN A 183 2.18 11.47 13.71
N HIS A 184 2.80 10.89 12.69
CA HIS A 184 3.12 11.58 11.44
C HIS A 184 2.56 10.85 10.23
N VAL A 185 1.93 11.57 9.31
CA VAL A 185 1.54 11.04 8.00
C VAL A 185 2.68 11.27 7.03
N THR A 186 3.29 10.19 6.59
CA THR A 186 4.42 10.22 5.65
C THR A 186 4.03 9.72 4.25
N GLY A 187 2.91 9.01 4.14
CA GLY A 187 2.43 8.47 2.87
C GLY A 187 3.26 7.30 2.37
N VAL A 188 3.03 6.95 1.12
CA VAL A 188 3.89 6.06 0.34
C VAL A 188 4.75 6.88 -0.61
N PHE A 189 5.83 6.29 -1.11
CA PHE A 189 6.68 6.89 -2.12
C PHE A 189 7.45 5.81 -2.87
N GLU A 190 7.93 6.17 -4.07
CA GLU A 190 8.70 5.28 -4.93
C GLU A 190 10.03 4.92 -4.25
N PRO A 191 10.54 3.71 -4.49
CA PRO A 191 11.88 3.33 -4.01
C PRO A 191 13.01 3.95 -4.83
N THR A 192 12.71 4.69 -5.90
CA THR A 192 13.68 5.36 -6.77
C THR A 192 13.19 6.74 -7.17
N ASN A 193 14.10 7.58 -7.70
CA ASN A 193 13.75 8.85 -8.33
C ASN A 193 13.58 8.71 -9.87
N GLU A 194 13.76 7.51 -10.42
CA GLU A 194 13.64 7.28 -11.84
C GLU A 194 12.19 7.47 -12.30
N GLN A 195 12.01 8.41 -13.20
CA GLN A 195 10.73 8.61 -13.88
C GLN A 195 10.68 7.67 -15.09
N GLN A 196 9.62 6.90 -15.18
CA GLN A 196 9.35 6.15 -16.41
C GLN A 196 9.03 7.14 -17.53
N ALA A 197 9.74 7.06 -18.64
CA ALA A 197 9.40 7.86 -19.81
C ALA A 197 7.95 7.55 -20.22
N ILE A 198 7.14 8.58 -20.41
CA ILE A 198 5.88 8.44 -21.13
C ILE A 198 6.29 8.23 -22.59
N GLN A 199 6.32 6.96 -23.00
CA GLN A 199 6.46 6.62 -24.41
C GLN A 199 5.23 7.17 -25.13
N ASP A 200 5.36 7.46 -26.43
CA ASP A 200 4.22 7.71 -27.33
C ASP A 200 3.36 6.43 -27.40
N ILE A 201 2.57 6.22 -26.35
CA ILE A 201 1.72 5.06 -26.21
C ILE A 201 0.50 5.31 -27.08
N HIS A 202 0.30 4.46 -28.06
CA HIS A 202 -0.93 4.47 -28.83
C HIS A 202 -2.11 4.16 -27.86
N THR A 203 -2.84 5.21 -27.48
CA THR A 203 -3.93 5.06 -26.52
C THR A 203 -5.23 4.68 -27.19
N THR A 204 -5.92 3.71 -26.61
CA THR A 204 -7.26 3.27 -27.02
C THR A 204 -8.35 4.02 -26.23
N LYS A 205 -9.56 4.11 -26.80
CA LYS A 205 -10.76 4.60 -26.09
C LYS A 205 -11.18 3.58 -25.03
N SER A 206 -10.39 3.43 -23.98
CA SER A 206 -10.65 2.48 -22.90
C SER A 206 -10.39 3.07 -21.52
N ALA A 207 -11.05 2.48 -20.52
CA ALA A 207 -10.73 2.62 -19.11
C ALA A 207 -10.13 1.31 -18.60
N VAL A 208 -9.06 1.38 -17.81
CA VAL A 208 -8.43 0.17 -17.26
C VAL A 208 -8.71 0.01 -15.77
N ILE A 209 -8.97 -1.23 -15.38
CA ILE A 209 -9.04 -1.66 -13.97
C ILE A 209 -7.97 -2.74 -13.77
N THR A 210 -7.06 -2.53 -12.83
CA THR A 210 -6.05 -3.54 -12.49
C THR A 210 -6.23 -4.05 -11.07
N CYS A 211 -6.20 -5.37 -10.84
CA CYS A 211 -6.20 -5.93 -9.49
C CYS A 211 -5.82 -7.43 -9.47
N ALA A 212 -5.63 -7.99 -8.27
CA ALA A 212 -5.58 -9.43 -8.06
C ALA A 212 -7.00 -10.00 -8.17
N LEU A 213 -7.33 -10.59 -9.32
CA LEU A 213 -8.68 -11.03 -9.69
C LEU A 213 -9.15 -12.28 -8.94
N GLY A 214 -8.20 -13.03 -8.34
CA GLY A 214 -8.49 -14.18 -7.48
C GLY A 214 -8.84 -13.82 -6.04
N ASP A 215 -8.57 -12.59 -5.60
CA ASP A 215 -8.79 -12.16 -4.23
C ASP A 215 -10.24 -11.75 -4.01
N LYS A 216 -10.93 -12.36 -3.06
CA LYS A 216 -12.34 -12.05 -2.70
C LYS A 216 -12.57 -10.57 -2.39
N GLN A 217 -11.60 -9.89 -1.81
CA GLN A 217 -11.66 -8.46 -1.52
C GLN A 217 -11.78 -7.59 -2.78
N ASN A 218 -11.28 -8.08 -3.92
CA ASN A 218 -11.39 -7.39 -5.20
C ASN A 218 -12.61 -7.87 -6.00
N GLN A 219 -12.96 -9.16 -5.89
CA GLN A 219 -14.08 -9.76 -6.64
C GLN A 219 -15.41 -9.09 -6.29
N THR A 220 -15.74 -8.98 -5.00
CA THR A 220 -17.03 -8.40 -4.56
C THR A 220 -17.21 -6.96 -5.05
N PRO A 221 -16.23 -6.04 -4.91
CA PRO A 221 -16.30 -4.71 -5.51
C PRO A 221 -16.45 -4.71 -7.02
N LEU A 222 -15.75 -5.60 -7.74
CA LEU A 222 -15.86 -5.70 -9.22
C LEU A 222 -17.25 -6.13 -9.66
N LEU A 223 -17.81 -7.17 -9.05
CA LEU A 223 -19.17 -7.63 -9.33
C LEU A 223 -20.20 -6.55 -9.02
N ARG A 224 -20.05 -5.82 -7.91
CA ARG A 224 -20.90 -4.68 -7.58
C ARG A 224 -20.75 -3.56 -8.60
N PHE A 225 -19.54 -3.23 -9.00
CA PHE A 225 -19.26 -2.25 -10.03
C PHE A 225 -20.00 -2.60 -11.34
N THR A 226 -19.86 -3.83 -11.80
CA THR A 226 -20.51 -4.30 -13.02
C THR A 226 -22.03 -4.19 -12.92
N ASN A 227 -22.62 -4.64 -11.81
CA ASN A 227 -24.07 -4.60 -11.63
C ASN A 227 -24.64 -3.19 -11.48
N THR A 228 -23.85 -2.22 -10.98
CA THR A 228 -24.37 -0.88 -10.62
C THR A 228 -23.95 0.20 -11.61
N TYR A 229 -22.69 0.13 -12.11
CA TYR A 229 -22.07 1.24 -12.81
C TYR A 229 -21.78 0.97 -14.29
N LEU A 230 -21.73 -0.30 -14.72
CA LEU A 230 -21.37 -0.63 -16.09
C LEU A 230 -22.32 -0.01 -17.11
N SER A 231 -23.65 -0.12 -16.91
CA SER A 231 -24.63 0.49 -17.81
C SER A 231 -24.50 2.02 -17.88
N VAL A 232 -24.09 2.65 -16.80
CA VAL A 232 -23.83 4.10 -16.77
C VAL A 232 -22.57 4.43 -17.56
N PHE A 233 -21.53 3.59 -17.45
CA PHE A 233 -20.31 3.72 -18.26
C PHE A 233 -20.64 3.63 -19.76
N GLU A 234 -21.37 2.61 -20.19
CA GLU A 234 -21.79 2.37 -21.56
C GLU A 234 -22.65 3.54 -22.13
N GLN A 235 -23.55 4.09 -21.32
CA GLN A 235 -24.38 5.24 -21.72
C GLN A 235 -23.57 6.53 -21.83
N THR A 236 -22.59 6.72 -20.95
CA THR A 236 -21.79 7.97 -20.91
C THR A 236 -20.66 7.96 -21.95
N LEU A 237 -20.09 6.80 -22.19
CA LEU A 237 -18.95 6.58 -23.11
C LEU A 237 -19.23 5.41 -24.07
N PRO A 238 -20.19 5.52 -24.99
CA PRO A 238 -20.69 4.39 -25.81
C PRO A 238 -19.66 3.76 -26.74
N GLU A 239 -18.59 4.49 -27.08
CA GLU A 239 -17.51 3.98 -27.94
C GLU A 239 -16.32 3.45 -27.13
N TRP A 240 -16.43 3.40 -25.82
CA TRP A 240 -15.36 2.98 -24.94
C TRP A 240 -15.61 1.58 -24.40
N HIS A 241 -14.52 0.93 -23.98
CA HIS A 241 -14.58 -0.35 -23.29
C HIS A 241 -13.74 -0.32 -22.01
N ILE A 242 -13.94 -1.33 -21.17
CA ILE A 242 -13.18 -1.51 -19.93
C ILE A 242 -12.21 -2.66 -20.12
N GLU A 243 -10.93 -2.41 -19.89
CA GLU A 243 -9.87 -3.40 -19.83
C GLU A 243 -9.69 -3.87 -18.39
N LEU A 244 -10.15 -5.08 -18.07
CA LEU A 244 -9.95 -5.68 -16.76
C LEU A 244 -8.68 -6.56 -16.80
N MET A 245 -7.66 -6.16 -16.03
CA MET A 245 -6.35 -6.84 -16.06
C MET A 245 -5.97 -7.32 -14.65
N GLY A 246 -5.38 -8.52 -14.58
CA GLY A 246 -4.84 -8.98 -13.30
C GLY A 246 -4.59 -10.45 -13.18
N ARG A 247 -4.11 -10.85 -12.00
CA ARG A 247 -3.67 -12.21 -11.73
C ARG A 247 -4.79 -13.10 -11.21
N ASN A 248 -4.71 -14.38 -11.61
CA ASN A 248 -5.53 -15.47 -11.07
C ASN A 248 -7.04 -15.16 -11.09
N PRO A 249 -7.65 -14.81 -12.25
CA PRO A 249 -9.08 -14.53 -12.28
C PRO A 249 -9.88 -15.74 -11.80
N SER A 250 -10.85 -15.48 -10.93
CA SER A 250 -11.76 -16.53 -10.49
C SER A 250 -12.79 -16.87 -11.54
N PRO A 251 -13.43 -18.05 -11.48
CA PRO A 251 -14.51 -18.43 -12.40
C PRO A 251 -15.64 -17.39 -12.43
N GLU A 252 -15.95 -16.76 -11.29
CA GLU A 252 -16.99 -15.73 -11.20
C GLU A 252 -16.62 -14.49 -12.02
N ILE A 253 -15.37 -14.06 -11.98
CA ILE A 253 -14.89 -12.92 -12.78
C ILE A 253 -14.86 -13.27 -14.27
N ILE A 254 -14.41 -14.48 -14.65
CA ILE A 254 -14.41 -14.94 -16.05
C ILE A 254 -15.83 -14.95 -16.59
N ASN A 255 -16.78 -15.51 -15.83
CA ASN A 255 -18.19 -15.58 -16.23
C ASN A 255 -18.83 -14.19 -16.32
N MET A 256 -18.50 -13.30 -15.40
CA MET A 256 -18.97 -11.93 -15.42
C MET A 256 -18.52 -11.21 -16.70
N VAL A 257 -17.24 -11.28 -17.05
CA VAL A 257 -16.73 -10.65 -18.28
C VAL A 257 -17.39 -11.26 -19.53
N ALA A 258 -17.58 -12.58 -19.59
CA ALA A 258 -18.20 -13.26 -20.73
C ALA A 258 -19.66 -12.82 -21.01
N GLN A 259 -20.33 -12.19 -20.04
CA GLN A 259 -21.70 -11.68 -20.18
C GLN A 259 -21.77 -10.24 -20.74
N HIS A 260 -20.63 -9.54 -20.87
CA HIS A 260 -20.58 -8.13 -21.25
C HIS A 260 -19.59 -7.89 -22.38
N THR A 261 -20.04 -7.31 -23.48
CA THR A 261 -19.18 -6.97 -24.64
C THR A 261 -18.33 -5.73 -24.42
N SER A 262 -18.70 -4.89 -23.46
CA SER A 262 -17.99 -3.66 -23.10
C SER A 262 -16.81 -3.87 -22.14
N ILE A 263 -16.59 -5.10 -21.67
CA ILE A 263 -15.46 -5.46 -20.80
C ILE A 263 -14.63 -6.54 -21.47
N SER A 264 -13.31 -6.34 -21.55
CA SER A 264 -12.34 -7.37 -21.91
C SER A 264 -11.52 -7.80 -20.70
N LEU A 265 -11.05 -9.04 -20.68
CA LEU A 265 -10.23 -9.63 -19.63
C LEU A 265 -8.84 -9.96 -20.15
N THR A 266 -7.81 -9.38 -19.54
CA THR A 266 -6.41 -9.76 -19.75
C THR A 266 -5.89 -10.49 -18.49
N PRO A 267 -5.93 -11.84 -18.48
CA PRO A 267 -5.50 -12.63 -17.32
C PRO A 267 -3.98 -12.76 -17.26
N ASN A 268 -3.42 -12.60 -16.06
CA ASN A 268 -2.00 -12.86 -15.78
C ASN A 268 -1.01 -12.16 -16.73
N PRO A 269 -1.17 -10.87 -17.06
CA PRO A 269 -0.27 -10.20 -17.99
C PRO A 269 1.15 -10.12 -17.41
N GLU A 270 2.17 -10.36 -18.23
CA GLU A 270 3.58 -10.25 -17.83
C GLU A 270 3.96 -8.80 -17.52
N ASN A 271 3.49 -7.86 -18.33
CA ASN A 271 3.77 -6.43 -18.16
C ASN A 271 2.47 -5.63 -18.02
N ILE A 272 1.81 -5.80 -16.85
CA ILE A 272 0.53 -5.15 -16.57
C ILE A 272 0.60 -3.62 -16.64
N ARG A 273 1.71 -3.01 -16.22
CA ARG A 273 1.87 -1.54 -16.22
C ARG A 273 1.89 -0.96 -17.62
N SER A 274 2.66 -1.59 -18.52
CA SER A 274 2.76 -1.17 -19.91
C SER A 274 1.43 -1.32 -20.65
N LEU A 275 0.72 -2.43 -20.42
CA LEU A 275 -0.60 -2.65 -21.01
C LEU A 275 -1.65 -1.68 -20.46
N ALA A 276 -1.69 -1.51 -19.15
CA ALA A 276 -2.63 -0.58 -18.49
C ALA A 276 -2.45 0.86 -18.98
N ALA A 277 -1.20 1.26 -19.25
CA ALA A 277 -0.89 2.59 -19.75
C ALA A 277 -1.49 2.90 -21.14
N GLN A 278 -1.90 1.90 -21.91
CA GLN A 278 -2.55 2.07 -23.22
C GLN A 278 -3.99 2.61 -23.10
N SER A 279 -4.63 2.46 -21.96
CA SER A 279 -5.95 3.02 -21.69
C SER A 279 -5.87 4.54 -21.39
N LYS A 280 -6.93 5.26 -21.70
CA LYS A 280 -7.00 6.72 -21.46
C LYS A 280 -7.39 7.09 -20.05
N ILE A 281 -8.16 6.24 -19.35
CA ILE A 281 -8.62 6.47 -17.98
C ILE A 281 -8.19 5.28 -17.12
N TYR A 282 -7.73 5.57 -15.92
CA TYR A 282 -7.55 4.55 -14.88
C TYR A 282 -8.74 4.56 -13.93
N LEU A 283 -9.43 3.41 -13.80
CA LEU A 283 -10.62 3.25 -12.99
C LEU A 283 -10.32 2.37 -11.77
N CYS A 284 -10.59 2.87 -10.57
CA CYS A 284 -10.44 2.09 -9.34
C CYS A 284 -11.79 1.98 -8.59
N PRO A 285 -12.60 0.95 -8.87
CA PRO A 285 -13.94 0.82 -8.33
C PRO A 285 -14.00 0.12 -6.96
N MET A 286 -12.88 0.02 -6.24
CA MET A 286 -12.81 -0.71 -4.98
C MET A 286 -13.48 0.09 -3.85
N ASP A 287 -14.66 -0.33 -3.44
CA ASP A 287 -15.47 0.28 -2.39
C ASP A 287 -15.28 -0.37 -1.01
N ALA A 288 -14.29 -1.26 -0.87
CA ALA A 288 -13.99 -2.00 0.35
C ALA A 288 -12.48 -2.07 0.64
N GLY A 289 -12.16 -2.44 1.88
CA GLY A 289 -10.79 -2.60 2.38
C GLY A 289 -10.15 -1.30 2.86
N GLY A 290 -9.28 -1.40 3.87
CA GLY A 290 -8.52 -0.31 4.47
C GLY A 290 -7.24 0.04 3.69
N GLY A 291 -6.50 1.04 4.20
CA GLY A 291 -5.22 1.47 3.66
C GLY A 291 -5.27 2.12 2.29
N ILE A 292 -4.10 2.54 1.82
CA ILE A 292 -3.92 3.14 0.50
C ILE A 292 -4.05 2.09 -0.62
N LYS A 293 -4.70 2.45 -1.73
CA LYS A 293 -4.83 1.58 -2.92
C LYS A 293 -3.68 1.85 -3.90
N LEU A 294 -2.57 1.16 -3.72
CA LEU A 294 -1.32 1.38 -4.47
C LEU A 294 -1.48 1.24 -5.99
N ARG A 295 -2.49 0.53 -6.46
CA ARG A 295 -2.78 0.42 -7.90
C ARG A 295 -3.08 1.77 -8.58
N ILE A 296 -3.57 2.75 -7.82
CA ILE A 296 -3.81 4.12 -8.32
C ILE A 296 -2.48 4.79 -8.71
N LEU A 297 -1.39 4.46 -8.01
CA LEU A 297 -0.06 4.94 -8.37
C LEU A 297 0.34 4.52 -9.79
N ASP A 298 -0.08 3.32 -10.25
CA ASP A 298 0.24 2.86 -11.60
C ASP A 298 -0.41 3.74 -12.67
N GLY A 299 -1.66 4.16 -12.45
CA GLY A 299 -2.35 5.11 -13.33
C GLY A 299 -1.71 6.49 -13.32
N LEU A 300 -1.42 7.05 -12.14
CA LEU A 300 -0.76 8.36 -12.00
C LEU A 300 0.64 8.35 -12.59
N ARG A 301 1.41 7.28 -12.38
CA ARG A 301 2.74 7.07 -12.96
C ARG A 301 2.70 7.04 -14.49
N ALA A 302 1.65 6.47 -15.05
CA ALA A 302 1.40 6.45 -16.49
C ALA A 302 0.79 7.76 -17.03
N GLY A 303 0.55 8.76 -16.17
CA GLY A 303 -0.06 10.02 -16.56
C GLY A 303 -1.54 9.89 -16.97
N GLN A 304 -2.25 8.91 -16.41
CA GLN A 304 -3.65 8.67 -16.71
C GLN A 304 -4.56 9.48 -15.78
N PRO A 305 -5.63 10.10 -16.28
CA PRO A 305 -6.74 10.57 -15.46
C PRO A 305 -7.38 9.43 -14.67
N ILE A 306 -7.77 9.72 -13.44
CA ILE A 306 -8.22 8.73 -12.46
C ILE A 306 -9.71 8.95 -12.12
N LEU A 307 -10.50 7.90 -12.22
CA LEU A 307 -11.83 7.83 -11.61
C LEU A 307 -11.82 6.77 -10.51
N VAL A 308 -12.08 7.17 -9.29
CA VAL A 308 -11.89 6.32 -8.12
C VAL A 308 -13.07 6.37 -7.17
N HIS A 309 -13.48 5.22 -6.63
CA HIS A 309 -14.44 5.21 -5.53
C HIS A 309 -13.88 5.94 -4.31
N GLU A 310 -14.67 6.76 -3.60
CA GLU A 310 -14.21 7.61 -2.49
C GLU A 310 -13.41 6.86 -1.41
N ARG A 311 -13.78 5.59 -1.11
CA ARG A 311 -13.03 4.74 -0.17
C ARG A 311 -11.63 4.39 -0.63
N SER A 312 -11.41 4.35 -1.94
CA SER A 312 -10.10 4.07 -2.54
C SER A 312 -9.25 5.31 -2.75
N ALA A 313 -9.81 6.51 -2.61
CA ALA A 313 -9.09 7.78 -2.74
C ALA A 313 -8.23 8.13 -1.51
N ARG A 314 -8.28 7.34 -0.44
CA ARG A 314 -7.48 7.55 0.77
C ARG A 314 -6.00 7.61 0.47
N GLY A 315 -5.32 8.64 0.97
CA GLY A 315 -3.90 8.89 0.74
C GLY A 315 -3.58 9.61 -0.57
N PHE A 316 -4.60 10.00 -1.35
CA PHE A 316 -4.47 10.79 -2.57
C PHE A 316 -5.10 12.18 -2.45
N ASP A 317 -5.22 12.67 -1.22
CA ASP A 317 -5.91 13.94 -0.89
C ASP A 317 -5.34 15.12 -1.69
N ALA A 318 -4.04 15.13 -2.01
CA ALA A 318 -3.39 16.17 -2.79
C ALA A 318 -3.88 16.25 -4.26
N PHE A 319 -4.47 15.18 -4.79
CA PHE A 319 -5.02 15.16 -6.15
C PHE A 319 -6.52 15.45 -6.20
N ILE A 320 -7.22 15.37 -5.07
CA ILE A 320 -8.64 15.70 -5.01
C ILE A 320 -8.81 17.18 -5.43
N ASN A 321 -9.74 17.44 -6.34
CA ASN A 321 -9.99 18.73 -7.00
C ASN A 321 -9.02 19.09 -8.14
N THR A 322 -8.14 18.20 -8.59
CA THR A 322 -7.46 18.38 -9.88
C THR A 322 -8.37 17.94 -11.03
N PRO A 323 -8.18 18.44 -12.25
CA PRO A 323 -9.03 18.10 -13.39
C PRO A 323 -8.85 16.65 -13.89
N PHE A 324 -7.89 15.93 -13.37
CA PHE A 324 -7.57 14.54 -13.74
C PHE A 324 -7.87 13.53 -12.63
N PHE A 325 -8.42 13.93 -11.47
CA PHE A 325 -8.67 13.00 -10.36
C PHE A 325 -10.06 13.24 -9.76
N TYR A 326 -11.00 12.35 -10.08
CA TYR A 326 -12.37 12.44 -9.59
C TYR A 326 -12.73 11.27 -8.70
N THR A 327 -13.42 11.59 -7.60
CA THR A 327 -14.00 10.60 -6.69
C THR A 327 -15.48 10.42 -6.94
N TYR A 328 -16.00 9.20 -6.77
CA TYR A 328 -17.42 8.91 -6.81
C TYR A 328 -17.86 8.04 -5.64
N ARG A 329 -19.14 8.12 -5.25
CA ARG A 329 -19.77 7.30 -4.21
C ARG A 329 -21.08 6.65 -4.65
N ASP A 330 -21.69 7.19 -5.69
CA ASP A 330 -22.99 6.81 -6.23
C ASP A 330 -23.01 6.94 -7.75
N VAL A 331 -24.11 6.53 -8.36
CA VAL A 331 -24.30 6.53 -9.82
C VAL A 331 -24.18 7.93 -10.42
N ASP A 332 -24.73 8.95 -9.76
CA ASP A 332 -24.72 10.31 -10.28
C ASP A 332 -23.31 10.92 -10.27
N SER A 333 -22.58 10.76 -9.17
CA SER A 333 -21.19 11.20 -9.07
C SER A 333 -20.26 10.39 -9.98
N PHE A 334 -20.55 9.10 -10.24
CA PHE A 334 -19.82 8.29 -11.21
C PHE A 334 -20.00 8.81 -12.64
N ARG A 335 -21.27 9.04 -13.06
CA ARG A 335 -21.59 9.63 -14.37
C ARG A 335 -20.91 10.98 -14.55
N LYS A 336 -21.04 11.86 -13.56
CA LYS A 336 -20.41 13.18 -13.56
C LYS A 336 -18.88 13.09 -13.72
N GLY A 337 -18.22 12.21 -12.95
CA GLY A 337 -16.78 11.99 -13.02
C GLY A 337 -16.33 11.50 -14.40
N LEU A 338 -17.05 10.55 -15.01
CA LEU A 338 -16.78 10.07 -16.37
C LEU A 338 -16.89 11.20 -17.41
N SER A 339 -17.96 12.00 -17.35
CA SER A 339 -18.17 13.13 -18.28
C SER A 339 -17.02 14.15 -18.16
N LEU A 340 -16.70 14.56 -16.93
CA LEU A 340 -15.63 15.53 -16.68
C LEU A 340 -14.25 15.03 -17.11
N LEU A 341 -13.93 13.75 -16.89
CA LEU A 341 -12.67 13.18 -17.37
C LEU A 341 -12.65 13.09 -18.91
N SER A 342 -13.77 12.73 -19.54
CA SER A 342 -13.87 12.68 -21.00
C SER A 342 -13.66 14.08 -21.62
N GLU A 343 -14.27 15.11 -21.05
CA GLU A 343 -14.08 16.51 -21.44
C GLU A 343 -12.61 16.94 -21.24
N TYR A 344 -12.02 16.62 -20.09
CA TYR A 344 -10.63 16.95 -19.80
C TYR A 344 -9.67 16.31 -20.82
N ILE A 345 -9.85 15.02 -21.15
CA ILE A 345 -9.01 14.29 -22.12
C ILE A 345 -9.10 14.91 -23.53
N GLN A 346 -10.22 15.55 -23.88
CA GLN A 346 -10.41 16.22 -25.16
C GLN A 346 -9.93 17.68 -25.16
N SER A 347 -9.66 18.23 -23.98
CA SER A 347 -9.25 19.64 -23.84
C SER A 347 -7.77 19.84 -24.18
N PRO A 348 -7.36 21.06 -24.61
CA PRO A 348 -5.95 21.41 -24.77
C PRO A 348 -5.14 21.37 -23.47
N ALA A 349 -5.80 21.36 -22.31
CA ALA A 349 -5.16 21.30 -21.00
C ALA A 349 -4.73 19.87 -20.62
N TYR A 350 -5.15 18.85 -21.37
CA TYR A 350 -4.78 17.47 -21.08
C TYR A 350 -3.31 17.21 -21.42
N SER A 351 -2.58 16.79 -20.40
CA SER A 351 -1.20 16.35 -20.55
C SER A 351 -0.89 15.19 -19.60
N ARG A 352 -0.55 14.05 -20.17
CA ARG A 352 -0.06 12.90 -19.40
C ARG A 352 1.23 13.24 -18.65
N GLN A 353 2.11 14.01 -19.29
CA GLN A 353 3.36 14.46 -18.69
C GLN A 353 3.12 15.32 -17.45
N GLU A 354 2.12 16.21 -17.47
CA GLU A 354 1.79 17.05 -16.32
C GLU A 354 1.27 16.20 -15.14
N ILE A 355 0.36 15.25 -15.40
CA ILE A 355 -0.14 14.31 -14.37
C ILE A 355 1.00 13.52 -13.75
N GLN A 356 1.89 13.00 -14.59
CA GLN A 356 3.07 12.25 -14.15
C GLN A 356 4.01 13.13 -13.32
N THR A 357 4.26 14.37 -13.75
CA THR A 357 5.12 15.32 -13.03
C THR A 357 4.58 15.62 -11.64
N GLN A 358 3.27 15.89 -11.52
CA GLN A 358 2.62 16.10 -10.22
C GLN A 358 2.70 14.84 -9.33
N TYR A 359 2.56 13.66 -9.91
CA TYR A 359 2.75 12.40 -9.21
C TYR A 359 4.16 12.28 -8.62
N TYR A 360 5.19 12.41 -9.45
CA TYR A 360 6.58 12.24 -8.99
C TYR A 360 7.00 13.32 -7.98
N HIS A 361 6.49 14.54 -8.12
CA HIS A 361 6.74 15.61 -7.14
C HIS A 361 6.29 15.20 -5.72
N LEU A 362 5.21 14.46 -5.59
CA LEU A 362 4.65 14.04 -4.31
C LEU A 362 5.11 12.66 -3.84
N PHE A 363 5.42 11.76 -4.78
CA PHE A 363 5.61 10.34 -4.50
C PHE A 363 6.98 9.78 -4.91
N ASN A 364 7.94 10.59 -5.35
CA ASN A 364 9.30 10.13 -5.61
C ASN A 364 10.07 9.85 -4.31
N LEU A 365 11.24 9.23 -4.41
CA LEU A 365 12.09 8.90 -3.26
C LEU A 365 12.52 10.14 -2.48
N ASP A 366 12.90 11.23 -3.17
CA ASP A 366 13.33 12.47 -2.51
C ASP A 366 12.21 13.09 -1.68
N ALA A 367 10.95 13.07 -2.16
CA ALA A 367 9.82 13.51 -1.37
C ALA A 367 9.63 12.65 -0.10
N GLY A 368 9.89 11.35 -0.19
CA GLY A 368 9.90 10.43 0.96
C GLY A 368 11.02 10.75 1.95
N ILE A 369 12.26 10.93 1.45
CA ILE A 369 13.42 11.31 2.25
C ILE A 369 13.16 12.60 3.03
N ASN A 370 12.70 13.66 2.34
CA ASN A 370 12.43 14.95 2.95
C ASN A 370 11.39 14.85 4.08
N ARG A 371 10.31 14.07 3.88
CA ARG A 371 9.29 13.84 4.92
C ARG A 371 9.85 13.10 6.13
N LEU A 372 10.67 12.08 5.92
CA LEU A 372 11.29 11.33 7.02
C LEU A 372 12.37 12.14 7.71
N GLN A 373 13.19 12.89 6.99
CA GLN A 373 14.21 13.76 7.56
C GLN A 373 13.61 14.81 8.50
N ALA A 374 12.49 15.42 8.12
CA ALA A 374 11.77 16.38 8.95
C ALA A 374 11.26 15.79 10.27
N ILE A 375 11.14 14.47 10.39
CA ILE A 375 10.66 13.76 11.58
C ILE A 375 11.81 13.18 12.40
N LEU A 376 12.81 12.61 11.74
CA LEU A 376 13.87 11.81 12.40
C LEU A 376 15.11 12.62 12.78
N CYS A 377 15.32 13.79 12.16
CA CYS A 377 16.50 14.64 12.37
C CYS A 377 16.20 15.94 13.17
N GLN A 378 15.09 15.94 13.91
CA GLN A 378 14.73 17.03 14.83
C GLN A 378 15.41 16.87 16.21
#